data_5339f44b2f3bad356d9a1e14488f2943
#
_entry.id   5339f44b2f3bad356d9a1e14488f2943
#
_cell.length_a   1.000
_cell.length_b   1.000
_cell.length_c   1.000
_cell.angle_alpha   90.00
_cell.angle_beta   90.00
_cell.angle_gamma   90.00
#
_symmetry.space_group_name_H-M   'P 1'
#
loop_
_entity.id
_entity.type
_entity.pdbx_description
1 polymer ?
#
loop_
_entity_poly.entity_id
_entity_poly.type
_entity_poly.pdbx_seq_one_letter_code
_entity_poly.pdbx_strand_id
1 'polypeptide(L)'
;IVNLAFGLGKTVVDGGNSLRVVPKYPKKILQLSDPKLALRDTQKKMYALDLRPGAFKISRNEGVNLMHAQVADMLPEFPYPELVASTYSLENNRMVPGVSTRGPRVISFDAILRYGKFPLAQCIKEILDICRNELMCEVEMEFAADVIPDSKGQALVLKLLQVRPVSEFSDESDISVEKIEGSFSRTLVKSGKALGSGRFEDMKYILLVPSGTFDSSMTREMAKEIAEINDKLKAEGSTCLLAGPGRWGSSDPWLGIPVIWSDISEAKMIVETSIPGYQIEPSQGTHFFQNITSLGVGYLTVD
;
A
#
# COMPACT_ATOMS: atom_id res chain seq x y z
N ILE A 1 6.39 8.47 -5.25
CA ILE A 1 5.70 9.09 -6.40
C ILE A 1 4.20 8.95 -6.15
N VAL A 2 3.43 9.99 -6.46
CA VAL A 2 1.97 10.00 -6.35
C VAL A 2 1.38 10.23 -7.74
N ASN A 3 0.38 9.47 -8.10
CA ASN A 3 -0.39 9.63 -9.32
C ASN A 3 -1.73 10.30 -8.97
N LEU A 4 -2.00 11.46 -9.53
CA LEU A 4 -3.23 12.21 -9.33
C LEU A 4 -4.08 12.17 -10.61
N ALA A 5 -5.35 11.82 -10.47
CA ALA A 5 -6.32 11.86 -11.55
C ALA A 5 -7.59 12.57 -11.10
N PHE A 6 -8.26 13.23 -12.04
CA PHE A 6 -9.59 13.81 -11.85
C PHE A 6 -10.66 12.75 -12.14
N GLY A 7 -11.63 12.61 -11.25
CA GLY A 7 -12.68 11.62 -11.33
C GLY A 7 -12.36 10.32 -10.58
N LEU A 8 -12.90 9.18 -11.02
CA LEU A 8 -12.73 7.90 -10.34
C LEU A 8 -11.30 7.37 -10.44
N GLY A 9 -10.80 6.78 -9.36
CA GLY A 9 -9.45 6.21 -9.22
C GLY A 9 -9.11 5.12 -10.24
N LYS A 10 -10.11 4.51 -10.86
CA LYS A 10 -9.92 3.54 -11.94
C LYS A 10 -9.04 4.07 -13.09
N THR A 11 -9.02 5.38 -13.33
CA THR A 11 -8.10 6.00 -14.29
C THR A 11 -6.63 5.70 -13.96
N VAL A 12 -6.26 5.70 -12.67
CA VAL A 12 -4.90 5.39 -12.23
C VAL A 12 -4.64 3.88 -12.29
N VAL A 13 -5.60 3.07 -11.84
CA VAL A 13 -5.49 1.61 -11.79
C VAL A 13 -5.30 1.01 -13.18
N ASP A 14 -6.04 1.50 -14.17
CA ASP A 14 -5.95 1.02 -15.58
C ASP A 14 -4.74 1.63 -16.35
N GLY A 15 -3.84 2.34 -15.67
CA GLY A 15 -2.67 2.94 -16.29
C GLY A 15 -2.97 4.13 -17.21
N GLY A 16 -4.12 4.78 -17.03
CA GLY A 16 -4.48 5.99 -17.77
C GLY A 16 -3.58 7.18 -17.41
N ASN A 17 -3.63 8.23 -18.24
CA ASN A 17 -2.84 9.43 -18.01
C ASN A 17 -3.23 10.09 -16.69
N SER A 18 -2.34 10.06 -15.73
CA SER A 18 -2.42 10.73 -14.44
C SER A 18 -1.26 11.70 -14.27
N LEU A 19 -1.40 12.67 -13.40
CA LEU A 19 -0.32 13.60 -13.10
C LEU A 19 0.61 12.97 -12.06
N ARG A 20 1.90 12.81 -12.41
CA ARG A 20 2.92 12.25 -11.52
C ARG A 20 3.58 13.33 -10.68
N VAL A 21 3.45 13.20 -9.37
CA VAL A 21 3.92 14.21 -8.42
C VAL A 21 4.86 13.56 -7.40
N VAL A 22 5.92 14.25 -7.04
CA VAL A 22 6.76 13.89 -5.91
C VAL A 22 6.35 14.79 -4.73
N PRO A 23 5.75 14.28 -3.64
CA PRO A 23 5.23 15.10 -2.55
C PRO A 23 6.28 16.01 -1.90
N LYS A 24 7.53 15.60 -1.89
CA LYS A 24 8.67 16.42 -1.43
C LYS A 24 8.90 17.66 -2.31
N TYR A 25 8.52 17.59 -3.60
CA TYR A 25 8.73 18.66 -4.59
C TYR A 25 7.47 18.92 -5.43
N PRO A 26 6.33 19.29 -4.81
CA PRO A 26 5.03 19.31 -5.48
C PRO A 26 4.94 20.30 -6.64
N LYS A 27 5.82 21.30 -6.68
CA LYS A 27 5.89 22.32 -7.75
C LYS A 27 6.71 21.87 -8.96
N LYS A 28 7.48 20.76 -8.85
CA LYS A 28 8.34 20.26 -9.93
C LYS A 28 7.67 19.06 -10.60
N ILE A 29 6.88 19.33 -11.62
CA ILE A 29 6.10 18.32 -12.35
C ILE A 29 6.61 18.27 -13.78
N LEU A 30 7.23 17.15 -14.17
CA LEU A 30 7.82 16.98 -15.51
C LEU A 30 6.79 17.12 -16.63
N GLN A 31 5.60 16.56 -16.45
CA GLN A 31 4.52 16.64 -17.44
C GLN A 31 4.04 18.08 -17.70
N LEU A 32 4.28 19.02 -16.77
CA LEU A 32 3.91 20.42 -16.86
C LEU A 32 5.10 21.36 -17.14
N SER A 33 6.29 20.80 -17.41
CA SER A 33 7.51 21.59 -17.66
C SER A 33 7.50 22.32 -18.99
N ASP A 34 6.76 21.80 -19.96
CA ASP A 34 6.57 22.39 -21.28
C ASP A 34 5.09 22.32 -21.68
N PRO A 35 4.52 23.36 -22.32
CA PRO A 35 3.11 23.36 -22.75
C PRO A 35 2.74 22.21 -23.69
N LYS A 36 3.65 21.77 -24.56
CA LYS A 36 3.40 20.65 -25.48
C LYS A 36 3.31 19.33 -24.72
N LEU A 37 4.18 19.12 -23.74
CA LEU A 37 4.11 17.96 -22.83
C LEU A 37 2.82 18.00 -22.02
N ALA A 38 2.46 19.15 -21.46
CA ALA A 38 1.23 19.32 -20.71
C ALA A 38 -0.02 18.99 -21.54
N LEU A 39 -0.06 19.43 -22.78
CA LEU A 39 -1.17 19.13 -23.70
C LEU A 39 -1.19 17.66 -24.13
N ARG A 40 -0.06 16.97 -24.19
CA ARG A 40 0.04 15.57 -24.62
C ARG A 40 -0.19 14.60 -23.47
N ASP A 41 0.48 14.79 -22.35
CA ASP A 41 0.71 13.78 -21.32
C ASP A 41 -0.20 13.92 -20.10
N THR A 42 -1.08 14.93 -20.06
CA THR A 42 -2.07 15.05 -18.98
C THR A 42 -3.38 14.35 -19.33
N GLN A 43 -4.20 14.14 -18.32
CA GLN A 43 -5.46 13.41 -18.42
C GLN A 43 -6.45 14.06 -19.42
N LYS A 44 -7.00 13.26 -20.34
CA LYS A 44 -8.01 13.66 -21.32
C LYS A 44 -9.34 12.95 -21.13
N LYS A 45 -9.29 11.73 -20.60
CA LYS A 45 -10.45 10.87 -20.37
C LYS A 45 -10.57 10.55 -18.89
N MET A 46 -11.77 10.29 -18.44
CA MET A 46 -12.06 9.86 -17.08
C MET A 46 -13.15 8.80 -17.09
N TYR A 47 -13.21 8.03 -16.03
CA TYR A 47 -14.33 7.16 -15.74
C TYR A 47 -15.40 7.93 -14.98
N ALA A 48 -16.66 7.70 -15.34
CA ALA A 48 -17.83 8.22 -14.67
C ALA A 48 -18.88 7.12 -14.50
N LEU A 49 -19.75 7.27 -13.51
CA LEU A 49 -20.94 6.42 -13.36
C LEU A 49 -22.14 7.13 -13.98
N ASP A 50 -22.95 6.37 -14.72
CA ASP A 50 -24.24 6.86 -15.20
C ASP A 50 -25.28 6.67 -14.10
N LEU A 51 -25.65 7.75 -13.43
CA LEU A 51 -26.62 7.74 -12.33
C LEU A 51 -28.07 8.02 -12.80
N ARG A 52 -28.33 8.10 -14.10
CA ARG A 52 -29.69 8.30 -14.61
C ARG A 52 -30.58 7.08 -14.23
N PRO A 53 -31.86 7.32 -13.90
CA PRO A 53 -32.79 6.25 -13.60
C PRO A 53 -32.81 5.19 -14.73
N GLY A 54 -32.65 3.92 -14.38
CA GLY A 54 -32.64 2.81 -15.33
C GLY A 54 -31.33 2.56 -16.08
N ALA A 55 -30.31 3.38 -15.90
CA ALA A 55 -28.99 3.16 -16.50
C ALA A 55 -28.21 2.03 -15.82
N PHE A 56 -28.44 1.81 -14.52
CA PHE A 56 -27.75 0.77 -13.75
C PHE A 56 -28.12 -0.62 -14.22
N LYS A 57 -27.10 -1.44 -14.51
CA LYS A 57 -27.23 -2.84 -14.89
C LYS A 57 -26.62 -3.74 -13.83
N ILE A 58 -27.38 -4.75 -13.40
CA ILE A 58 -26.85 -5.78 -12.50
C ILE A 58 -25.92 -6.68 -13.31
N SER A 59 -24.66 -6.75 -12.92
CA SER A 59 -23.64 -7.55 -13.62
C SER A 59 -22.54 -7.97 -12.66
N ARG A 60 -21.89 -9.11 -12.96
CA ARG A 60 -20.63 -9.50 -12.31
C ARG A 60 -19.43 -8.69 -12.83
N ASN A 61 -19.59 -8.00 -13.95
CA ASN A 61 -18.56 -7.13 -14.50
C ASN A 61 -18.80 -5.70 -13.99
N GLU A 62 -17.95 -5.23 -13.10
CA GLU A 62 -18.00 -3.90 -12.50
C GLU A 62 -17.92 -2.78 -13.54
N GLY A 63 -17.25 -3.03 -14.67
CA GLY A 63 -17.10 -2.05 -15.74
C GLY A 63 -18.38 -1.73 -16.52
N VAL A 64 -19.45 -2.54 -16.40
CA VAL A 64 -20.69 -2.36 -17.18
C VAL A 64 -21.39 -1.04 -16.89
N ASN A 65 -21.27 -0.51 -15.70
CA ASN A 65 -21.90 0.74 -15.26
C ASN A 65 -20.97 1.94 -15.37
N LEU A 66 -19.71 1.72 -15.80
CA LEU A 66 -18.76 2.78 -16.03
C LEU A 66 -18.83 3.26 -17.47
N MET A 67 -18.83 4.55 -17.63
CA MET A 67 -18.71 5.21 -18.93
C MET A 67 -17.39 5.98 -19.02
N HIS A 68 -16.83 6.02 -20.23
CA HIS A 68 -15.70 6.90 -20.53
C HIS A 68 -16.23 8.27 -20.92
N ALA A 69 -15.80 9.31 -20.24
CA ALA A 69 -16.12 10.68 -20.56
C ALA A 69 -14.86 11.47 -20.93
N GLN A 70 -15.00 12.47 -21.78
CA GLN A 70 -13.92 13.43 -22.00
C GLN A 70 -13.86 14.40 -20.83
N VAL A 71 -12.67 14.64 -20.31
CA VAL A 71 -12.47 15.61 -19.22
C VAL A 71 -12.98 16.99 -19.60
N ALA A 72 -12.81 17.39 -20.86
CA ALA A 72 -13.25 18.69 -21.37
C ALA A 72 -14.77 18.88 -21.25
N ASP A 73 -15.55 17.79 -21.40
CA ASP A 73 -17.02 17.84 -21.34
C ASP A 73 -17.51 17.81 -19.88
N MET A 74 -16.77 17.12 -18.99
CA MET A 74 -17.16 16.94 -17.58
C MET A 74 -16.68 18.07 -16.68
N LEU A 75 -15.58 18.72 -17.05
CA LEU A 75 -14.97 19.77 -16.23
C LEU A 75 -15.89 20.98 -15.95
N PRO A 76 -16.74 21.45 -16.89
CA PRO A 76 -17.71 22.51 -16.61
C PRO A 76 -18.79 22.15 -15.57
N GLU A 77 -19.10 20.86 -15.43
CA GLU A 77 -20.09 20.37 -14.44
C GLU A 77 -19.48 20.23 -13.03
N PHE A 78 -18.14 20.29 -12.93
CA PHE A 78 -17.48 20.24 -11.64
C PHE A 78 -17.54 21.59 -10.94
N PRO A 79 -17.94 21.67 -9.66
CA PRO A 79 -18.17 22.93 -8.96
C PRO A 79 -16.94 23.83 -8.83
N TYR A 80 -15.74 23.25 -8.88
CA TYR A 80 -14.46 23.94 -8.63
C TYR A 80 -13.40 23.60 -9.69
N PRO A 81 -13.68 23.85 -10.99
CA PRO A 81 -12.80 23.43 -12.07
C PRO A 81 -11.41 24.10 -11.99
N GLU A 82 -11.31 25.28 -11.41
CA GLU A 82 -10.07 26.03 -11.21
C GLU A 82 -9.09 25.33 -10.24
N LEU A 83 -9.56 24.41 -9.42
CA LEU A 83 -8.70 23.65 -8.50
C LEU A 83 -7.92 22.55 -9.22
N VAL A 84 -8.52 21.97 -10.24
CA VAL A 84 -8.00 20.79 -10.92
C VAL A 84 -7.40 21.09 -12.30
N ALA A 85 -7.82 22.20 -12.93
CA ALA A 85 -7.42 22.51 -14.29
C ALA A 85 -6.72 23.86 -14.45
N SER A 86 -5.84 23.90 -15.43
CA SER A 86 -5.28 25.11 -16.03
C SER A 86 -5.67 25.20 -17.50
N THR A 87 -5.55 26.38 -18.08
CA THR A 87 -5.79 26.64 -19.51
C THR A 87 -4.49 26.93 -20.21
N TYR A 88 -4.26 26.31 -21.35
CA TYR A 88 -3.20 26.71 -22.24
C TYR A 88 -3.66 27.89 -23.10
N SER A 89 -3.06 29.07 -22.86
CA SER A 89 -3.30 30.28 -23.67
C SER A 89 -2.49 30.20 -24.97
N LEU A 90 -3.19 30.07 -26.07
CA LEU A 90 -2.56 30.08 -27.41
C LEU A 90 -1.91 31.43 -27.74
N GLU A 91 -2.53 32.52 -27.29
CA GLU A 91 -2.03 33.89 -27.54
C GLU A 91 -0.69 34.12 -26.81
N ASN A 92 -0.56 33.65 -25.59
CA ASN A 92 0.60 33.91 -24.75
C ASN A 92 1.58 32.72 -24.70
N ASN A 93 1.28 31.63 -25.40
CA ASN A 93 2.05 30.37 -25.38
C ASN A 93 2.45 29.91 -23.98
N ARG A 94 1.52 29.97 -23.04
CA ARG A 94 1.78 29.63 -21.64
C ARG A 94 0.56 28.99 -20.95
N MET A 95 0.82 28.23 -19.89
CA MET A 95 -0.21 27.75 -18.99
C MET A 95 -0.70 28.87 -18.08
N VAL A 96 -2.02 29.03 -17.98
CA VAL A 96 -2.69 29.98 -17.11
C VAL A 96 -3.52 29.17 -16.11
N PRO A 97 -3.35 29.40 -14.81
CA PRO A 97 -4.15 28.71 -13.80
C PRO A 97 -5.64 28.95 -13.97
N GLY A 98 -6.43 27.91 -13.73
CA GLY A 98 -7.88 27.99 -13.83
C GLY A 98 -8.43 27.87 -15.25
N VAL A 99 -9.72 28.18 -15.38
CA VAL A 99 -10.53 27.91 -16.59
C VAL A 99 -11.14 29.17 -17.20
N SER A 100 -10.74 30.35 -16.77
CA SER A 100 -11.32 31.63 -17.17
C SER A 100 -10.90 32.10 -18.56
N THR A 101 -9.78 31.61 -19.11
CA THR A 101 -9.26 32.01 -20.42
C THR A 101 -9.68 31.05 -21.53
N ARG A 102 -9.65 31.53 -22.81
CA ARG A 102 -9.87 30.65 -23.97
C ARG A 102 -8.65 29.75 -24.19
N GLY A 103 -8.89 28.50 -24.53
CA GLY A 103 -7.83 27.54 -24.88
C GLY A 103 -8.09 26.13 -24.34
N PRO A 104 -7.28 25.17 -24.73
CA PRO A 104 -7.36 23.79 -24.24
C PRO A 104 -7.18 23.70 -22.74
N ARG A 105 -7.99 22.84 -22.10
CA ARG A 105 -7.90 22.55 -20.67
C ARG A 105 -6.88 21.45 -20.40
N VAL A 106 -6.15 21.61 -19.33
CA VAL A 106 -5.10 20.69 -18.86
C VAL A 106 -5.34 20.36 -17.39
N ILE A 107 -5.45 19.11 -17.04
CA ILE A 107 -5.53 18.69 -15.64
C ILE A 107 -4.13 18.83 -15.04
N SER A 108 -3.96 19.84 -14.21
CA SER A 108 -2.66 20.27 -13.66
C SER A 108 -2.62 20.27 -12.12
N PHE A 109 -3.77 20.37 -11.47
CA PHE A 109 -3.89 20.61 -10.02
C PHE A 109 -3.02 21.78 -9.52
N ASP A 110 -2.72 22.75 -10.37
CA ASP A 110 -1.81 23.86 -10.05
C ASP A 110 -2.26 24.66 -8.83
N ALA A 111 -3.56 24.90 -8.67
CA ALA A 111 -4.09 25.62 -7.51
C ALA A 111 -3.71 24.93 -6.18
N ILE A 112 -3.68 23.61 -6.15
CA ILE A 112 -3.35 22.80 -4.99
C ILE A 112 -1.83 22.64 -4.87
N LEU A 113 -1.16 22.17 -5.92
CA LEU A 113 0.24 21.76 -5.88
C LEU A 113 1.22 22.93 -5.93
N ARG A 114 0.98 23.90 -6.81
CA ARG A 114 1.88 25.03 -7.02
C ARG A 114 1.55 26.20 -6.11
N TYR A 115 0.26 26.54 -5.99
CA TYR A 115 -0.21 27.70 -5.22
C TYR A 115 -0.61 27.36 -3.78
N GLY A 116 -0.65 26.07 -3.42
CA GLY A 116 -0.82 25.63 -2.04
C GLY A 116 -2.19 25.96 -1.44
N LYS A 117 -3.25 26.02 -2.28
CA LYS A 117 -4.62 26.28 -1.76
C LYS A 117 -5.03 25.28 -0.68
N PHE A 118 -4.55 24.04 -0.79
CA PHE A 118 -4.66 23.01 0.22
C PHE A 118 -3.31 22.31 0.42
N PRO A 119 -2.95 21.88 1.64
CA PRO A 119 -1.66 21.26 1.94
C PRO A 119 -1.60 19.77 1.56
N LEU A 120 -2.16 19.39 0.40
CA LEU A 120 -2.32 17.99 -0.03
C LEU A 120 -0.98 17.21 0.01
N ALA A 121 0.07 17.78 -0.56
CA ALA A 121 1.37 17.11 -0.62
C ALA A 121 1.98 16.85 0.77
N GLN A 122 1.77 17.77 1.70
CA GLN A 122 2.21 17.62 3.10
C GLN A 122 1.38 16.54 3.81
N CYS A 123 0.05 16.56 3.68
CA CYS A 123 -0.83 15.55 4.26
C CYS A 123 -0.50 14.14 3.76
N ILE A 124 -0.28 13.98 2.44
CA ILE A 124 0.12 12.70 1.86
C ILE A 124 1.44 12.21 2.46
N LYS A 125 2.43 13.10 2.59
CA LYS A 125 3.72 12.75 3.19
C LYS A 125 3.57 12.30 4.64
N GLU A 126 2.84 13.06 5.46
CA GLU A 126 2.60 12.74 6.87
C GLU A 126 1.88 11.39 7.04
N ILE A 127 0.85 11.13 6.23
CA ILE A 127 0.15 9.83 6.25
C ILE A 127 1.09 8.68 5.85
N LEU A 128 1.90 8.87 4.79
CA LEU A 128 2.88 7.86 4.40
C LEU A 128 3.90 7.59 5.49
N ASP A 129 4.40 8.63 6.15
CA ASP A 129 5.39 8.50 7.23
C ASP A 129 4.78 7.77 8.45
N ILE A 130 3.51 8.05 8.78
CA ILE A 130 2.76 7.32 9.83
C ILE A 130 2.61 5.84 9.42
N CYS A 131 2.11 5.57 8.21
CA CYS A 131 1.91 4.20 7.76
C CYS A 131 3.20 3.38 7.71
N ARG A 132 4.32 3.98 7.27
CA ARG A 132 5.63 3.33 7.29
C ARG A 132 6.08 2.98 8.70
N ASN A 133 5.91 3.91 9.64
CA ASN A 133 6.30 3.69 11.03
C ASN A 133 5.45 2.60 11.69
N GLU A 134 4.15 2.59 11.44
CA GLU A 134 3.24 1.59 12.02
C GLU A 134 3.41 0.20 11.38
N LEU A 135 3.63 0.13 10.06
CA LEU A 135 3.80 -1.13 9.35
C LEU A 135 5.27 -1.58 9.27
N MET A 136 6.20 -0.74 9.71
CA MET A 136 7.66 -1.01 9.72
C MET A 136 8.22 -1.42 8.35
N CYS A 137 7.63 -0.94 7.26
CA CYS A 137 8.02 -1.25 5.89
C CYS A 137 7.64 -0.12 4.92
N GLU A 138 8.16 -0.16 3.70
CA GLU A 138 7.67 0.71 2.63
C GLU A 138 6.21 0.38 2.30
N VAL A 139 5.43 1.43 2.05
CA VAL A 139 3.99 1.31 1.83
C VAL A 139 3.56 1.97 0.54
N GLU A 140 2.54 1.41 -0.07
CA GLU A 140 1.73 2.01 -1.11
C GLU A 140 0.36 2.33 -0.55
N MET A 141 -0.17 3.52 -0.87
CA MET A 141 -1.50 3.89 -0.41
C MET A 141 -2.38 4.40 -1.55
N GLU A 142 -3.66 4.11 -1.44
CA GLU A 142 -4.70 4.66 -2.29
C GLU A 142 -5.55 5.65 -1.47
N PHE A 143 -5.88 6.77 -2.09
CA PHE A 143 -6.68 7.80 -1.46
C PHE A 143 -7.63 8.48 -2.45
N ALA A 144 -8.68 9.06 -1.93
CA ALA A 144 -9.55 9.99 -2.64
C ALA A 144 -9.54 11.35 -1.96
N ALA A 145 -9.68 12.41 -2.73
CA ALA A 145 -9.75 13.76 -2.21
C ALA A 145 -10.99 14.46 -2.76
N ASP A 146 -11.88 14.88 -1.86
CA ASP A 146 -13.09 15.62 -2.19
C ASP A 146 -12.97 17.08 -1.75
N VAL A 147 -13.50 17.99 -2.57
CA VAL A 147 -13.65 19.39 -2.19
C VAL A 147 -15.09 19.64 -1.80
N ILE A 148 -15.29 20.02 -0.56
CA ILE A 148 -16.62 20.29 -0.01
C ILE A 148 -16.76 21.75 0.42
N PRO A 149 -17.98 22.31 0.41
CA PRO A 149 -18.25 23.60 1.05
C PRO A 149 -17.93 23.55 2.54
N ASP A 150 -17.33 24.61 3.06
CA ASP A 150 -17.04 24.79 4.49
C ASP A 150 -17.38 26.21 4.92
N SER A 151 -17.48 26.44 6.22
CA SER A 151 -17.78 27.75 6.84
C SER A 151 -16.78 28.86 6.42
N LYS A 152 -15.58 28.49 6.00
CA LYS A 152 -14.51 29.37 5.50
C LYS A 152 -14.36 29.37 3.99
N GLY A 153 -15.30 28.75 3.26
CA GLY A 153 -15.34 28.65 1.80
C GLY A 153 -15.26 27.21 1.30
N GLN A 154 -14.11 26.58 1.30
CA GLN A 154 -13.88 25.23 0.77
C GLN A 154 -12.91 24.47 1.67
N ALA A 155 -13.19 23.19 1.89
CA ALA A 155 -12.29 22.25 2.55
C ALA A 155 -11.93 21.11 1.61
N LEU A 156 -10.70 20.64 1.69
CA LEU A 156 -10.26 19.41 1.05
C LEU A 156 -10.35 18.26 2.06
N VAL A 157 -11.18 17.28 1.79
CA VAL A 157 -11.30 16.06 2.59
C VAL A 157 -10.52 14.95 1.93
N LEU A 158 -9.47 14.50 2.60
CA LEU A 158 -8.65 13.38 2.16
C LEU A 158 -9.17 12.10 2.82
N LYS A 159 -9.52 11.12 2.02
CA LYS A 159 -10.01 9.80 2.45
C LYS A 159 -8.94 8.75 2.11
N LEU A 160 -8.40 8.11 3.12
CA LEU A 160 -7.52 6.95 2.92
C LEU A 160 -8.39 5.75 2.57
N LEU A 161 -8.16 5.15 1.42
CA LEU A 161 -8.94 4.02 0.90
C LEU A 161 -8.26 2.68 1.17
N GLN A 162 -6.95 2.61 0.92
CA GLN A 162 -6.16 1.41 1.12
C GLN A 162 -4.72 1.76 1.46
N VAL A 163 -4.11 0.96 2.31
CA VAL A 163 -2.67 0.92 2.55
C VAL A 163 -2.21 -0.51 2.40
N ARG A 164 -1.13 -0.72 1.67
CA ARG A 164 -0.51 -2.04 1.54
C ARG A 164 1.00 -1.93 1.60
N PRO A 165 1.67 -2.93 2.17
CA PRO A 165 3.12 -3.05 2.10
C PRO A 165 3.58 -3.15 0.65
N VAL A 166 4.72 -2.52 0.34
CA VAL A 166 5.43 -2.78 -0.92
C VAL A 166 6.34 -3.97 -0.68
N SER A 167 6.01 -5.12 -1.25
CA SER A 167 6.88 -6.29 -1.20
C SER A 167 8.05 -6.09 -2.17
N GLU A 168 9.26 -6.03 -1.65
CA GLU A 168 10.49 -6.13 -2.45
C GLU A 168 10.79 -7.61 -2.80
N PHE A 169 9.79 -8.34 -3.30
CA PHE A 169 10.12 -9.63 -3.89
C PHE A 169 10.81 -9.37 -5.23
N SER A 170 12.13 -9.45 -5.24
CA SER A 170 12.85 -9.72 -6.49
C SER A 170 12.36 -11.08 -7.01
N ASP A 171 11.81 -11.09 -8.21
CA ASP A 171 11.50 -12.32 -8.97
C ASP A 171 12.80 -13.10 -9.33
N GLU A 172 13.66 -13.37 -8.37
CA GLU A 172 14.75 -14.34 -8.51
C GLU A 172 14.21 -15.75 -8.29
N SER A 173 13.23 -16.12 -9.08
CA SER A 173 12.43 -17.33 -8.93
C SER A 173 12.99 -18.59 -9.57
N ASP A 174 14.26 -18.66 -9.91
CA ASP A 174 14.89 -19.91 -10.40
C ASP A 174 15.74 -20.62 -9.33
N ILE A 175 15.23 -20.66 -8.09
CA ILE A 175 15.85 -21.48 -7.04
C ILE A 175 15.29 -22.89 -7.17
N SER A 176 15.99 -23.79 -7.91
CA SER A 176 15.61 -25.20 -7.88
C SER A 176 16.01 -25.82 -6.54
N VAL A 177 15.03 -26.37 -5.83
CA VAL A 177 15.22 -27.05 -4.53
C VAL A 177 16.31 -28.10 -4.58
N GLU A 178 16.48 -28.78 -5.70
CA GLU A 178 17.51 -29.80 -5.96
C GLU A 178 18.95 -29.26 -5.93
N LYS A 179 19.17 -28.01 -6.34
CA LYS A 179 20.47 -27.34 -6.22
C LYS A 179 20.82 -26.94 -4.79
N ILE A 180 19.79 -26.73 -3.98
CA ILE A 180 19.94 -26.31 -2.58
C ILE A 180 20.29 -27.50 -1.69
N GLU A 181 19.65 -28.67 -1.88
CA GLU A 181 19.88 -29.86 -1.04
C GLU A 181 21.31 -30.34 -1.04
N GLY A 182 22.08 -30.08 -2.10
CA GLY A 182 23.50 -30.45 -2.19
C GLY A 182 24.48 -29.47 -1.56
N SER A 183 24.06 -28.26 -1.16
CA SER A 183 24.96 -27.19 -0.74
C SER A 183 25.03 -26.95 0.78
N PHE A 184 24.17 -27.58 1.59
CA PHE A 184 24.11 -27.37 3.05
C PHE A 184 24.67 -28.57 3.84
N SER A 185 25.50 -28.26 4.82
CA SER A 185 26.03 -29.25 5.76
C SER A 185 25.00 -29.76 6.77
N ARG A 186 23.91 -29.05 6.98
CA ARG A 186 22.87 -29.39 7.98
C ARG A 186 21.54 -28.72 7.64
N THR A 187 20.47 -29.49 7.59
CA THR A 187 19.08 -29.02 7.54
C THR A 187 18.53 -28.92 8.96
N LEU A 188 18.07 -27.76 9.38
CA LEU A 188 17.42 -27.56 10.69
C LEU A 188 15.92 -27.87 10.63
N VAL A 189 15.24 -27.38 9.60
CA VAL A 189 13.79 -27.52 9.40
C VAL A 189 13.52 -27.76 7.92
N LYS A 190 12.62 -28.69 7.62
CA LYS A 190 12.07 -28.92 6.27
C LYS A 190 10.56 -29.04 6.36
N SER A 191 9.84 -28.36 5.49
CA SER A 191 8.38 -28.42 5.45
C SER A 191 7.90 -28.46 4.00
N GLY A 192 6.85 -29.25 3.77
CA GLY A 192 6.06 -29.21 2.53
C GLY A 192 4.94 -28.16 2.55
N LYS A 193 4.77 -27.45 3.67
CA LYS A 193 3.75 -26.44 3.90
C LYS A 193 4.43 -25.09 4.11
N ALA A 194 4.76 -24.41 3.02
CA ALA A 194 5.43 -23.12 3.04
C ALA A 194 4.66 -22.08 2.23
N LEU A 195 4.78 -20.82 2.61
CA LEU A 195 4.32 -19.67 1.87
C LEU A 195 5.42 -18.61 1.78
N GLY A 196 5.36 -17.84 0.70
CA GLY A 196 6.46 -16.98 0.31
C GLY A 196 7.45 -17.76 -0.55
N SER A 197 8.14 -17.05 -1.43
CA SER A 197 9.22 -17.59 -2.26
C SER A 197 10.42 -16.67 -2.14
N GLY A 198 11.60 -17.25 -2.14
CA GLY A 198 12.82 -16.48 -2.05
C GLY A 198 13.89 -17.19 -1.22
N ARG A 199 15.03 -16.52 -1.13
CA ARG A 199 16.15 -16.90 -0.29
C ARG A 199 16.31 -15.84 0.80
N PHE A 200 16.24 -16.29 2.05
CA PHE A 200 16.39 -15.41 3.21
C PHE A 200 17.78 -15.66 3.80
N GLU A 201 18.67 -14.72 3.61
CA GLU A 201 20.04 -14.74 4.15
C GLU A 201 20.15 -13.79 5.34
N ASP A 202 21.29 -13.86 6.04
CA ASP A 202 21.66 -12.92 7.11
C ASP A 202 20.75 -12.92 8.34
N MET A 203 20.00 -13.98 8.59
CA MET A 203 19.32 -14.17 9.86
C MET A 203 20.33 -14.51 10.96
N LYS A 204 20.60 -13.56 11.83
CA LYS A 204 21.62 -13.68 12.86
C LYS A 204 21.13 -14.46 14.08
N TYR A 205 19.85 -14.40 14.36
CA TYR A 205 19.24 -14.96 15.57
C TYR A 205 18.10 -15.92 15.24
N ILE A 206 17.86 -16.85 16.17
CA ILE A 206 16.66 -17.69 16.23
C ILE A 206 15.94 -17.34 17.54
N LEU A 207 14.73 -16.79 17.41
CA LEU A 207 13.84 -16.57 18.55
C LEU A 207 12.88 -17.75 18.63
N LEU A 208 13.08 -18.59 19.63
CA LEU A 208 12.35 -19.84 19.80
C LEU A 208 11.49 -19.80 21.06
N VAL A 209 10.19 -20.05 20.90
CA VAL A 209 9.30 -20.41 22.00
C VAL A 209 9.21 -21.94 22.05
N PRO A 210 9.76 -22.60 23.12
CA PRO A 210 9.80 -24.06 23.17
C PRO A 210 8.40 -24.65 23.36
N SER A 211 8.00 -25.60 22.52
CA SER A 211 6.68 -26.25 22.59
C SER A 211 6.49 -27.07 23.88
N GLY A 212 7.58 -27.62 24.45
CA GLY A 212 7.52 -28.42 25.65
C GLY A 212 7.20 -27.66 26.96
N THR A 213 7.41 -26.34 26.97
CA THR A 213 7.11 -25.45 28.10
C THR A 213 6.05 -24.42 27.77
N PHE A 214 5.37 -24.58 26.64
CA PHE A 214 4.35 -23.65 26.20
C PHE A 214 3.10 -23.72 27.10
N ASP A 215 2.74 -22.57 27.65
CA ASP A 215 1.52 -22.37 28.43
C ASP A 215 0.66 -21.30 27.77
N SER A 216 -0.51 -21.70 27.26
CA SER A 216 -1.44 -20.79 26.57
C SER A 216 -1.96 -19.67 27.48
N SER A 217 -1.93 -19.81 28.79
CA SER A 217 -2.31 -18.74 29.72
C SER A 217 -1.29 -17.59 29.75
N MET A 218 -0.03 -17.88 29.38
CA MET A 218 1.11 -16.93 29.39
C MET A 218 1.39 -16.29 28.05
N THR A 219 0.58 -16.56 27.03
CA THR A 219 0.87 -16.11 25.65
C THR A 219 0.90 -14.57 25.49
N ARG A 220 0.18 -13.84 26.34
CA ARG A 220 0.23 -12.36 26.35
C ARG A 220 1.54 -11.83 26.91
N GLU A 221 2.08 -12.48 27.93
CA GLU A 221 3.39 -12.18 28.49
C GLU A 221 4.49 -12.53 27.50
N MET A 222 4.39 -13.70 26.85
CA MET A 222 5.31 -14.08 25.76
C MET A 222 5.31 -13.06 24.62
N ALA A 223 4.15 -12.54 24.22
CA ALA A 223 4.06 -11.51 23.18
C ALA A 223 4.82 -10.24 23.58
N LYS A 224 4.77 -9.81 24.84
CA LYS A 224 5.51 -8.65 25.34
C LYS A 224 7.01 -8.89 25.33
N GLU A 225 7.46 -10.05 25.80
CA GLU A 225 8.90 -10.40 25.77
C GLU A 225 9.43 -10.47 24.33
N ILE A 226 8.63 -10.98 23.41
CA ILE A 226 8.97 -11.03 21.98
C ILE A 226 9.10 -9.63 21.43
N ALA A 227 8.18 -8.72 21.76
CA ALA A 227 8.25 -7.31 21.33
C ALA A 227 9.52 -6.62 21.87
N GLU A 228 9.87 -6.83 23.14
CA GLU A 228 11.11 -6.29 23.74
C GLU A 228 12.38 -6.83 23.05
N ILE A 229 12.38 -8.09 22.65
CA ILE A 229 13.49 -8.70 21.92
C ILE A 229 13.55 -8.11 20.50
N ASN A 230 12.40 -7.97 19.84
CA ASN A 230 12.31 -7.37 18.52
C ASN A 230 12.86 -5.92 18.50
N ASP A 231 12.55 -5.12 19.53
CA ASP A 231 13.09 -3.76 19.66
C ASP A 231 14.63 -3.74 19.81
N LYS A 232 15.19 -4.74 20.48
CA LYS A 232 16.65 -4.89 20.59
C LYS A 232 17.26 -5.27 19.25
N LEU A 233 16.64 -6.21 18.53
CA LEU A 233 17.09 -6.62 17.20
C LEU A 233 17.05 -5.43 16.23
N LYS A 234 15.99 -4.64 16.28
CA LYS A 234 15.83 -3.43 15.50
C LYS A 234 16.94 -2.40 15.80
N ALA A 235 17.25 -2.20 17.07
CA ALA A 235 18.34 -1.28 17.47
C ALA A 235 19.72 -1.77 16.99
N GLU A 236 19.92 -3.09 16.88
CA GLU A 236 21.13 -3.70 16.33
C GLU A 236 21.17 -3.76 14.80
N GLY A 237 20.06 -3.50 14.11
CA GLY A 237 19.90 -3.75 12.68
C GLY A 237 20.04 -5.23 12.32
N SER A 238 19.60 -6.12 13.22
CA SER A 238 19.72 -7.57 13.09
C SER A 238 18.36 -8.23 12.85
N THR A 239 18.33 -9.34 12.13
CA THR A 239 17.11 -10.07 11.80
C THR A 239 17.09 -11.46 12.42
N CYS A 240 15.90 -12.06 12.52
CA CYS A 240 15.73 -13.37 13.14
C CYS A 240 14.81 -14.31 12.36
N LEU A 241 14.95 -15.61 12.67
CA LEU A 241 13.93 -16.61 12.45
C LEU A 241 13.10 -16.71 13.73
N LEU A 242 11.78 -16.58 13.63
CA LEU A 242 10.84 -16.71 14.73
C LEU A 242 10.19 -18.07 14.67
N ALA A 243 10.29 -18.87 15.73
CA ALA A 243 9.71 -20.20 15.77
C ALA A 243 8.95 -20.43 17.08
N GLY A 244 7.81 -21.10 17.00
CA GLY A 244 7.04 -21.45 18.20
C GLY A 244 5.71 -22.11 17.92
N PRO A 245 5.05 -22.60 18.99
CA PRO A 245 3.81 -23.35 18.88
C PRO A 245 2.60 -22.46 18.63
N GLY A 246 1.66 -23.01 17.89
CA GLY A 246 0.38 -22.36 17.59
C GLY A 246 0.46 -21.26 16.55
N ARG A 247 -0.59 -20.45 16.49
CA ARG A 247 -0.75 -19.36 15.54
C ARG A 247 -0.08 -18.08 16.03
N TRP A 248 0.80 -17.51 15.23
CA TRP A 248 1.31 -16.17 15.47
C TRP A 248 0.27 -15.13 15.05
N GLY A 249 0.11 -14.07 15.84
CA GLY A 249 -0.85 -12.99 15.57
C GLY A 249 -2.32 -13.37 15.79
N SER A 250 -2.61 -14.46 16.49
CA SER A 250 -3.97 -14.81 16.86
C SER A 250 -4.51 -13.86 17.93
N SER A 251 -5.70 -13.30 17.70
CA SER A 251 -6.41 -12.53 18.73
C SER A 251 -6.89 -13.40 19.90
N ASP A 252 -7.00 -14.73 19.70
CA ASP A 252 -7.30 -15.71 20.72
C ASP A 252 -6.00 -16.29 21.29
N PRO A 253 -5.65 -15.98 22.55
CA PRO A 253 -4.44 -16.46 23.21
C PRO A 253 -4.34 -17.97 23.33
N TRP A 254 -5.46 -18.69 23.31
CA TRP A 254 -5.50 -20.15 23.37
C TRP A 254 -5.07 -20.84 22.08
N LEU A 255 -5.15 -20.10 20.95
CA LEU A 255 -4.75 -20.61 19.62
C LEU A 255 -3.29 -20.33 19.29
N GLY A 256 -2.62 -19.44 20.03
CA GLY A 256 -1.25 -19.06 19.76
C GLY A 256 -0.81 -17.78 20.47
N ILE A 257 0.23 -17.14 19.96
CA ILE A 257 0.85 -15.97 20.57
C ILE A 257 0.29 -14.70 19.91
N PRO A 258 -0.38 -13.80 20.67
CA PRO A 258 -1.11 -12.63 20.15
C PRO A 258 -0.17 -11.44 19.85
N VAL A 259 0.84 -11.64 19.03
CA VAL A 259 1.70 -10.56 18.54
C VAL A 259 1.02 -9.77 17.43
N ILE A 260 1.36 -8.50 17.31
CA ILE A 260 1.07 -7.68 16.12
C ILE A 260 2.34 -7.56 15.28
N TRP A 261 2.22 -7.04 14.05
CA TRP A 261 3.37 -6.99 13.16
C TRP A 261 4.55 -6.18 13.71
N SER A 262 4.29 -5.06 14.38
CA SER A 262 5.34 -4.25 15.01
C SER A 262 6.17 -5.01 16.05
N ASP A 263 5.57 -6.02 16.68
CA ASP A 263 6.23 -6.83 17.72
C ASP A 263 7.23 -7.85 17.14
N ILE A 264 7.18 -8.10 15.84
CA ILE A 264 7.98 -9.10 15.14
C ILE A 264 8.53 -8.61 13.79
N SER A 265 8.64 -7.29 13.60
CA SER A 265 9.07 -6.66 12.34
C SER A 265 10.45 -7.11 11.85
N GLU A 266 11.32 -7.56 12.75
CA GLU A 266 12.67 -8.05 12.42
C GLU A 266 12.71 -9.56 12.07
N ALA A 267 11.56 -10.25 12.13
CA ALA A 267 11.47 -11.63 11.67
C ALA A 267 11.48 -11.70 10.13
N LYS A 268 12.46 -12.41 9.57
CA LYS A 268 12.52 -12.71 8.13
C LYS A 268 11.86 -14.03 7.78
N MET A 269 11.68 -14.90 8.77
CA MET A 269 11.00 -16.18 8.62
C MET A 269 10.23 -16.52 9.89
N ILE A 270 9.02 -17.04 9.73
CA ILE A 270 8.16 -17.51 10.82
C ILE A 270 7.92 -19.01 10.64
N VAL A 271 8.12 -19.76 11.70
CA VAL A 271 7.88 -21.21 11.77
C VAL A 271 6.83 -21.49 12.83
N GLU A 272 5.66 -21.96 12.41
CA GLU A 272 4.63 -22.44 13.33
C GLU A 272 4.81 -23.93 13.58
N THR A 273 4.81 -24.33 14.86
CA THR A 273 4.88 -25.73 15.25
C THR A 273 3.56 -26.16 15.91
N SER A 274 3.26 -27.45 15.85
CA SER A 274 2.09 -28.01 16.55
C SER A 274 2.17 -27.82 18.06
N ILE A 275 1.04 -27.60 18.72
CA ILE A 275 0.95 -27.62 20.16
C ILE A 275 0.67 -29.06 20.60
N PRO A 276 1.46 -29.65 21.53
CA PRO A 276 1.22 -30.99 22.02
C PRO A 276 -0.20 -31.14 22.62
N GLY A 277 -0.98 -32.10 22.10
CA GLY A 277 -2.36 -32.32 22.51
C GLY A 277 -3.43 -31.44 21.90
N TYR A 278 -3.04 -30.48 20.99
CA TYR A 278 -3.97 -29.63 20.27
C TYR A 278 -3.68 -29.67 18.77
N GLN A 279 -4.67 -30.04 18.00
CA GLN A 279 -4.63 -29.79 16.54
C GLN A 279 -5.07 -28.35 16.30
N ILE A 280 -4.14 -27.47 16.08
CA ILE A 280 -4.41 -26.09 15.66
C ILE A 280 -4.19 -26.03 14.16
N GLU A 281 -5.22 -25.58 13.43
CA GLU A 281 -5.03 -25.27 12.01
C GLU A 281 -4.01 -24.13 11.87
N PRO A 282 -3.05 -24.21 10.93
CA PRO A 282 -2.10 -23.15 10.66
C PRO A 282 -2.77 -21.80 10.43
N SER A 283 -2.04 -20.71 10.66
CA SER A 283 -2.52 -19.33 10.44
C SER A 283 -2.93 -19.01 9.00
N GLN A 284 -2.79 -19.98 8.09
CA GLN A 284 -3.17 -19.86 6.67
C GLN A 284 -4.63 -19.40 6.55
N GLY A 285 -4.82 -18.24 5.91
CA GLY A 285 -6.14 -17.65 5.70
C GLY A 285 -6.53 -16.52 6.67
N THR A 286 -5.72 -16.22 7.68
CA THR A 286 -5.94 -15.04 8.53
C THR A 286 -5.41 -13.76 7.85
N HIS A 287 -6.00 -12.60 8.20
CA HIS A 287 -5.51 -11.31 7.72
C HIS A 287 -4.04 -11.03 8.11
N PHE A 288 -3.64 -11.45 9.30
CA PHE A 288 -2.26 -11.39 9.75
C PHE A 288 -1.33 -12.12 8.77
N PHE A 289 -1.73 -13.32 8.37
CA PHE A 289 -0.97 -14.17 7.49
C PHE A 289 -0.86 -13.64 6.05
N GLN A 290 -1.97 -13.11 5.49
CA GLN A 290 -1.96 -12.48 4.17
C GLN A 290 -1.02 -11.27 4.13
N ASN A 291 -0.89 -10.56 5.24
CA ASN A 291 0.04 -9.44 5.36
C ASN A 291 1.50 -9.89 5.45
N ILE A 292 1.81 -10.99 6.14
CA ILE A 292 3.19 -11.50 6.30
C ILE A 292 3.84 -11.80 4.96
N THR A 293 3.16 -12.49 4.06
CA THR A 293 3.69 -12.80 2.72
C THR A 293 3.89 -11.53 1.89
N SER A 294 3.03 -10.52 2.04
CA SER A 294 3.19 -9.22 1.41
C SER A 294 4.35 -8.40 1.97
N LEU A 295 4.76 -8.69 3.21
CA LEU A 295 5.90 -8.06 3.89
C LEU A 295 7.25 -8.73 3.59
N GLY A 296 7.28 -9.69 2.69
CA GLY A 296 8.52 -10.38 2.33
C GLY A 296 9.04 -11.34 3.41
N VAL A 297 8.16 -11.86 4.26
CA VAL A 297 8.52 -12.81 5.32
C VAL A 297 8.21 -14.23 4.86
N GLY A 298 9.19 -15.13 4.97
CA GLY A 298 8.99 -16.55 4.74
C GLY A 298 8.17 -17.17 5.85
N TYR A 299 7.33 -18.14 5.52
CA TYR A 299 6.51 -18.84 6.50
C TYR A 299 6.48 -20.34 6.25
N LEU A 300 6.63 -21.10 7.32
CA LEU A 300 6.60 -22.56 7.32
C LEU A 300 5.69 -23.06 8.45
N THR A 301 5.04 -24.19 8.23
CA THR A 301 4.43 -24.97 9.32
C THR A 301 5.13 -26.31 9.45
N VAL A 302 5.38 -26.72 10.68
CA VAL A 302 6.02 -28.00 11.01
C VAL A 302 5.12 -28.73 12.00
N ASP A 303 4.81 -30.00 11.69
CA ASP A 303 4.02 -30.90 12.53
C ASP A 303 4.85 -31.46 13.66
#